data_76eebe4f571c4a42566645ff364986ba
#
_entry.id   76eebe4f571c4a42566645ff364986ba
#
_cell.length_a   1.000
_cell.length_b   1.000
_cell.length_c   1.000
_cell.angle_alpha   90.00
_cell.angle_beta   90.00
_cell.angle_gamma   90.00
#
_symmetry.space_group_name_H-M   'P 1'
#
loop_
_entity.id
_entity.type
_entity.pdbx_description
1 polymer ?
#
loop_
_entity_poly.entity_id
_entity_poly.type
_entity_poly.pdbx_seq_one_letter_code
_entity_poly.pdbx_strand_id
1 'polypeptide(L)'
;IDLRIEAGQTIGIMGGTGSGKSSLVQLLARLYDVTKGQLLVGGHNVKEYDVKVLRDQVSMVLQKNVLFSGTIYENIRWGNEHATDEEVQRVCKLAQADGFVQEFPNKYNTMIVQGGNNVSGGQKQRLCIARALLKKPKILILDDSTSAVDTKTDALIRKAFREEIPNTT
;
A
#
# COMPACT_ATOMS: atom_id res chain seq x y z
N ILE A 1 15.06 -17.57 8.90
CA ILE A 1 15.14 -16.85 7.63
C ILE A 1 16.40 -16.00 7.70
N ASP A 2 17.23 -16.10 6.69
CA ASP A 2 18.37 -15.22 6.48
C ASP A 2 18.18 -14.61 5.08
N LEU A 3 17.92 -13.31 5.03
CA LEU A 3 17.54 -12.61 3.80
C LEU A 3 18.02 -11.16 3.88
N ARG A 4 18.71 -10.71 2.84
CA ARG A 4 19.08 -9.31 2.65
C ARG A 4 18.37 -8.76 1.42
N ILE A 5 17.77 -7.58 1.57
CA ILE A 5 17.08 -6.85 0.51
C ILE A 5 17.72 -5.46 0.41
N GLU A 6 18.15 -5.10 -0.78
CA GLU A 6 18.70 -3.77 -1.03
C GLU A 6 17.58 -2.76 -1.32
N ALA A 7 17.86 -1.48 -1.06
CA ALA A 7 16.88 -0.42 -1.33
C ALA A 7 16.47 -0.39 -2.82
N GLY A 8 15.18 -0.21 -3.08
CA GLY A 8 14.61 -0.18 -4.42
C GLY A 8 14.38 -1.56 -5.06
N GLN A 9 14.75 -2.66 -4.38
CA GLN A 9 14.44 -3.99 -4.91
C GLN A 9 12.96 -4.34 -4.75
N THR A 10 12.42 -5.03 -5.76
CA THR A 10 11.10 -5.67 -5.68
C THR A 10 11.26 -7.15 -5.38
N ILE A 11 10.71 -7.60 -4.27
CA ILE A 11 10.82 -8.99 -3.81
C ILE A 11 9.45 -9.66 -3.84
N GLY A 12 9.37 -10.81 -4.51
CA GLY A 12 8.19 -11.67 -4.50
C GLY A 12 8.30 -12.75 -3.43
N ILE A 13 7.35 -12.77 -2.49
CA ILE A 13 7.26 -13.80 -1.46
C ILE A 13 6.17 -14.78 -1.84
N MET A 14 6.53 -16.01 -2.17
CA MET A 14 5.61 -17.06 -2.59
C MET A 14 5.51 -18.16 -1.53
N GLY A 15 4.35 -18.80 -1.46
CA GLY A 15 4.09 -19.92 -0.56
C GLY A 15 2.59 -20.19 -0.43
N GLY A 16 2.23 -21.38 -0.01
CA GLY A 16 0.85 -21.80 0.21
C GLY A 16 0.15 -21.02 1.33
N THR A 17 -1.16 -21.21 1.44
CA THR A 17 -1.95 -20.66 2.56
C THR A 17 -1.39 -21.18 3.89
N GLY A 18 -1.25 -20.29 4.88
CA GLY A 18 -0.71 -20.65 6.19
C GLY A 18 0.82 -20.75 6.27
N SER A 19 1.57 -20.48 5.20
CA SER A 19 3.04 -20.54 5.20
C SER A 19 3.73 -19.39 5.95
N GLY A 20 2.98 -18.44 6.52
CA GLY A 20 3.51 -17.35 7.33
C GLY A 20 3.93 -16.10 6.54
N LYS A 21 3.56 -15.96 5.25
CA LYS A 21 3.91 -14.78 4.45
C LYS A 21 3.45 -13.47 5.10
N SER A 22 2.18 -13.39 5.45
CA SER A 22 1.62 -12.19 6.11
C SER A 22 2.29 -11.92 7.46
N SER A 23 2.59 -12.96 8.25
CA SER A 23 3.33 -12.79 9.50
C SER A 23 4.73 -12.23 9.28
N LEU A 24 5.43 -12.71 8.24
CA LEU A 24 6.77 -12.20 7.89
C LEU A 24 6.75 -10.70 7.55
N VAL A 25 5.84 -10.28 6.66
CA VAL A 25 5.78 -8.88 6.23
C VAL A 25 5.28 -7.95 7.34
N GLN A 26 4.44 -8.44 8.25
CA GLN A 26 3.96 -7.68 9.41
C GLN A 26 5.06 -7.36 10.42
N LEU A 27 6.15 -8.15 10.47
CA LEU A 27 7.33 -7.83 11.28
C LEU A 27 8.03 -6.55 10.80
N LEU A 28 8.01 -6.24 9.49
CA LEU A 28 8.63 -5.03 8.93
C LEU A 28 7.98 -3.74 9.45
N ALA A 29 6.66 -3.74 9.61
CA ALA A 29 5.91 -2.63 10.21
C ALA A 29 5.86 -2.71 11.74
N ARG A 30 6.57 -3.69 12.33
CA ARG A 30 6.58 -3.96 13.77
C ARG A 30 5.17 -4.05 14.35
N LEU A 31 4.28 -4.81 13.66
CA LEU A 31 2.99 -5.21 14.23
C LEU A 31 3.18 -6.33 15.25
N TYR A 32 4.27 -7.08 15.10
CA TYR A 32 4.78 -8.07 16.04
C TYR A 32 6.30 -7.95 16.13
N ASP A 33 6.88 -8.28 17.27
CA ASP A 33 8.33 -8.39 17.45
C ASP A 33 8.82 -9.80 17.10
N VAL A 34 10.05 -9.87 16.59
CA VAL A 34 10.73 -11.17 16.38
C VAL A 34 11.02 -11.84 17.72
N THR A 35 10.78 -13.16 17.80
CA THR A 35 11.04 -13.95 19.00
C THR A 35 12.49 -14.40 19.11
N LYS A 36 13.17 -14.63 17.97
CA LYS A 36 14.59 -14.97 17.89
C LYS A 36 15.20 -14.32 16.65
N GLY A 37 16.49 -14.00 16.72
CA GLY A 37 17.19 -13.28 15.66
C GLY A 37 16.92 -11.77 15.71
N GLN A 38 17.16 -11.10 14.59
CA GLN A 38 16.97 -9.66 14.46
C GLN A 38 16.37 -9.32 13.11
N LEU A 39 15.67 -8.20 13.05
CA LEU A 39 15.18 -7.59 11.82
C LEU A 39 15.74 -6.18 11.74
N LEU A 40 16.44 -5.89 10.64
CA LEU A 40 17.05 -4.59 10.41
C LEU A 40 16.32 -3.87 9.28
N VAL A 41 16.07 -2.58 9.45
CA VAL A 41 15.59 -1.65 8.42
C VAL A 41 16.54 -0.47 8.38
N GLY A 42 17.10 -0.16 7.21
CA GLY A 42 18.11 0.90 7.08
C GLY A 42 19.35 0.68 7.95
N GLY A 43 19.71 -0.58 8.25
CA GLY A 43 20.86 -0.94 9.07
C GLY A 43 20.63 -0.94 10.59
N HIS A 44 19.44 -0.50 11.05
CA HIS A 44 19.10 -0.44 12.47
C HIS A 44 18.03 -1.49 12.82
N ASN A 45 18.12 -2.04 14.04
CA ASN A 45 17.12 -2.99 14.50
C ASN A 45 15.75 -2.30 14.61
N VAL A 46 14.69 -2.95 14.10
CA VAL A 46 13.33 -2.38 14.15
C VAL A 46 12.87 -2.07 15.56
N LYS A 47 13.43 -2.75 16.57
CA LYS A 47 13.13 -2.50 17.99
C LYS A 47 13.68 -1.18 18.53
N GLU A 48 14.68 -0.61 17.86
CA GLU A 48 15.33 0.64 18.23
C GLU A 48 14.59 1.87 17.71
N TYR A 49 13.72 1.68 16.69
CA TYR A 49 12.93 2.77 16.15
C TYR A 49 11.77 3.16 17.07
N ASP A 50 11.44 4.44 17.10
CA ASP A 50 10.09 4.86 17.44
C ASP A 50 9.09 4.22 16.44
N VAL A 51 8.03 3.60 16.97
CA VAL A 51 7.09 2.82 16.15
C VAL A 51 6.38 3.70 15.11
N LYS A 52 6.09 4.97 15.47
CA LYS A 52 5.45 5.90 14.54
C LYS A 52 6.40 6.25 13.40
N VAL A 53 7.65 6.57 13.71
CA VAL A 53 8.69 6.88 12.71
C VAL A 53 8.91 5.70 11.76
N LEU A 54 9.00 4.47 12.27
CA LEU A 54 9.13 3.27 11.44
C LEU A 54 7.91 3.10 10.52
N ARG A 55 6.70 3.18 11.08
CA ARG A 55 5.45 3.00 10.32
C ARG A 55 5.17 4.14 9.34
N ASP A 56 5.79 5.30 9.50
CA ASP A 56 5.73 6.37 8.52
C ASP A 56 6.58 6.07 7.28
N GLN A 57 7.59 5.21 7.40
CA GLN A 57 8.43 4.77 6.28
C GLN A 57 7.98 3.44 5.66
N VAL A 58 7.10 2.69 6.32
CA VAL A 58 6.58 1.41 5.86
C VAL A 58 5.08 1.52 5.62
N SER A 59 4.66 1.39 4.37
CA SER A 59 3.24 1.29 4.02
C SER A 59 2.86 -0.14 3.70
N MET A 60 1.67 -0.54 4.14
CA MET A 60 1.16 -1.89 3.91
C MET A 60 -0.26 -1.82 3.34
N VAL A 61 -0.47 -2.53 2.25
CA VAL A 61 -1.80 -2.80 1.70
C VAL A 61 -2.14 -4.26 2.02
N LEU A 62 -3.12 -4.45 2.88
CA LEU A 62 -3.52 -5.76 3.37
C LEU A 62 -4.44 -6.46 2.38
N GLN A 63 -4.57 -7.77 2.50
CA GLN A 63 -5.51 -8.58 1.73
C GLN A 63 -6.97 -8.09 1.91
N LYS A 64 -7.36 -7.77 3.16
CA LYS A 64 -8.66 -7.16 3.44
C LYS A 64 -8.57 -5.65 3.36
N ASN A 65 -8.99 -5.11 2.23
CA ASN A 65 -9.00 -3.68 1.99
C ASN A 65 -10.23 -3.02 2.62
N VAL A 66 -10.01 -1.94 3.37
CA VAL A 66 -11.06 -1.19 4.04
C VAL A 66 -11.04 0.26 3.58
N LEU A 67 -12.20 0.74 3.15
CA LEU A 67 -12.47 2.16 2.94
C LEU A 67 -13.46 2.64 4.01
N PHE A 68 -13.34 3.91 4.37
CA PHE A 68 -14.18 4.54 5.38
C PHE A 68 -15.26 5.41 4.73
N SER A 69 -16.31 5.72 5.48
CA SER A 69 -17.29 6.71 5.03
C SER A 69 -16.62 8.05 4.81
N GLY A 70 -16.89 8.67 3.67
CA GLY A 70 -16.29 9.93 3.26
C GLY A 70 -16.02 9.94 1.75
N THR A 71 -15.52 11.04 1.23
CA THR A 71 -15.17 11.17 -0.19
C THR A 71 -13.97 10.30 -0.55
N ILE A 72 -13.74 10.10 -1.85
CA ILE A 72 -12.52 9.45 -2.34
C ILE A 72 -11.30 10.27 -1.89
N TYR A 73 -11.32 11.61 -2.01
CA TYR A 73 -10.24 12.46 -1.51
C TYR A 73 -9.92 12.19 -0.04
N GLU A 74 -10.92 12.20 0.83
CA GLU A 74 -10.74 11.93 2.26
C GLU A 74 -10.15 10.55 2.50
N ASN A 75 -10.65 9.53 1.80
CA ASN A 75 -10.14 8.17 1.91
C ASN A 75 -8.67 8.05 1.53
N ILE A 76 -8.22 8.73 0.49
CA ILE A 76 -6.80 8.70 0.08
C ILE A 76 -5.93 9.53 1.05
N ARG A 77 -6.43 10.67 1.55
CA ARG A 77 -5.75 11.52 2.52
C ARG A 77 -5.50 10.88 3.89
N TRP A 78 -6.09 9.73 4.18
CA TRP A 78 -5.64 8.93 5.33
C TRP A 78 -4.16 8.51 5.23
N GLY A 79 -3.56 8.55 4.04
CA GLY A 79 -2.13 8.37 3.85
C GLY A 79 -1.30 9.60 4.19
N ASN A 80 -1.84 10.80 3.94
CA ASN A 80 -1.26 12.10 4.30
C ASN A 80 -2.37 13.16 4.26
N GLU A 81 -2.79 13.64 5.43
CA GLU A 81 -3.90 14.59 5.58
C GLU A 81 -3.65 15.96 4.93
N HIS A 82 -2.37 16.34 4.79
CA HIS A 82 -1.95 17.61 4.20
C HIS A 82 -1.71 17.55 2.68
N ALA A 83 -1.95 16.41 2.05
CA ALA A 83 -1.72 16.25 0.62
C ALA A 83 -2.68 17.10 -0.20
N THR A 84 -2.15 17.72 -1.27
CA THR A 84 -2.96 18.48 -2.23
C THR A 84 -3.83 17.56 -3.10
N ASP A 85 -4.81 18.14 -3.79
CA ASP A 85 -5.65 17.39 -4.72
C ASP A 85 -4.81 16.77 -5.85
N GLU A 86 -3.80 17.49 -6.34
CA GLU A 86 -2.89 17.02 -7.38
C GLU A 86 -2.06 15.83 -6.92
N GLU A 87 -1.58 15.83 -5.67
CA GLU A 87 -0.86 14.70 -5.08
C GLU A 87 -1.76 13.47 -4.98
N VAL A 88 -3.01 13.65 -4.54
CA VAL A 88 -4.01 12.57 -4.48
C VAL A 88 -4.29 12.01 -5.88
N GLN A 89 -4.52 12.88 -6.87
CA GLN A 89 -4.78 12.46 -8.24
C GLN A 89 -3.57 11.73 -8.84
N ARG A 90 -2.34 12.21 -8.56
CA ARG A 90 -1.11 11.56 -9.01
C ARG A 90 -1.01 10.12 -8.50
N VAL A 91 -1.18 9.88 -7.21
CA VAL A 91 -1.10 8.51 -6.67
C VAL A 91 -2.25 7.62 -7.14
N CYS A 92 -3.43 8.19 -7.41
CA CYS A 92 -4.53 7.46 -8.04
C CYS A 92 -4.22 7.04 -9.48
N LYS A 93 -3.50 7.87 -10.25
CA LYS A 93 -3.00 7.49 -11.58
C LYS A 93 -2.00 6.33 -11.48
N LEU A 94 -1.04 6.40 -10.56
CA LEU A 94 -0.07 5.32 -10.33
C LEU A 94 -0.76 4.00 -9.95
N ALA A 95 -1.78 4.07 -9.11
CA ALA A 95 -2.58 2.91 -8.68
C ALA A 95 -3.63 2.48 -9.73
N GLN A 96 -3.66 3.08 -10.92
CA GLN A 96 -4.67 2.82 -11.96
C GLN A 96 -6.12 3.07 -11.47
N ALA A 97 -6.30 3.99 -10.51
CA ALA A 97 -7.59 4.33 -9.95
C ALA A 97 -8.25 5.54 -10.61
N ASP A 98 -7.46 6.48 -11.15
CA ASP A 98 -7.98 7.73 -11.73
C ASP A 98 -9.02 7.48 -12.81
N GLY A 99 -8.80 6.51 -13.71
CA GLY A 99 -9.71 6.22 -14.82
C GLY A 99 -11.15 6.00 -14.35
N PHE A 100 -11.39 5.06 -13.44
CA PHE A 100 -12.75 4.80 -12.97
C PHE A 100 -13.28 5.92 -12.04
N VAL A 101 -12.40 6.63 -11.33
CA VAL A 101 -12.81 7.76 -10.49
C VAL A 101 -13.38 8.89 -11.33
N GLN A 102 -12.79 9.15 -12.51
CA GLN A 102 -13.29 10.17 -13.45
C GLN A 102 -14.65 9.81 -14.06
N GLU A 103 -15.03 8.53 -14.09
CA GLU A 103 -16.34 8.06 -14.56
C GLU A 103 -17.47 8.31 -13.56
N PHE A 104 -17.16 8.50 -12.28
CA PHE A 104 -18.18 8.83 -11.29
C PHE A 104 -18.72 10.26 -11.50
N PRO A 105 -20.05 10.49 -11.29
CA PRO A 105 -20.66 11.82 -11.44
C PRO A 105 -19.94 12.91 -10.62
N ASN A 106 -19.55 12.58 -9.41
CA ASN A 106 -18.84 13.50 -8.49
C ASN A 106 -17.33 13.28 -8.45
N LYS A 107 -16.77 12.46 -9.37
CA LYS A 107 -15.34 12.16 -9.45
C LYS A 107 -14.74 11.88 -8.07
N TYR A 108 -13.67 12.57 -7.68
CA TYR A 108 -13.01 12.42 -6.38
C TYR A 108 -13.87 12.84 -5.17
N ASN A 109 -14.92 13.63 -5.39
CA ASN A 109 -15.91 13.98 -4.36
C ASN A 109 -17.01 12.93 -4.21
N THR A 110 -16.92 11.81 -4.91
CA THR A 110 -17.85 10.69 -4.76
C THR A 110 -17.74 10.12 -3.35
N MET A 111 -18.91 10.00 -2.68
CA MET A 111 -19.01 9.43 -1.35
C MET A 111 -18.80 7.92 -1.39
N ILE A 112 -17.87 7.44 -0.59
CA ILE A 112 -17.68 6.03 -0.28
C ILE A 112 -18.50 5.72 0.98
N VAL A 113 -19.30 4.66 0.93
CA VAL A 113 -19.98 4.16 2.13
C VAL A 113 -19.03 3.31 2.97
N GLN A 114 -19.35 3.13 4.24
CA GLN A 114 -18.53 2.36 5.16
C GLN A 114 -18.20 0.97 4.60
N GLY A 115 -16.92 0.61 4.64
CA GLY A 115 -16.42 -0.64 4.08
C GLY A 115 -16.25 -0.62 2.55
N GLY A 116 -16.61 0.48 1.86
CA GLY A 116 -16.51 0.58 0.40
C GLY A 116 -17.45 -0.34 -0.36
N ASN A 117 -18.68 -0.52 0.14
CA ASN A 117 -19.66 -1.44 -0.46
C ASN A 117 -20.26 -0.91 -1.78
N ASN A 118 -20.05 0.35 -2.10
CA ASN A 118 -20.48 0.99 -3.34
C ASN A 118 -19.39 1.05 -4.42
N VAL A 119 -18.27 0.38 -4.22
CA VAL A 119 -17.20 0.20 -5.22
C VAL A 119 -16.84 -1.27 -5.35
N SER A 120 -16.34 -1.68 -6.51
CA SER A 120 -15.91 -3.07 -6.74
C SER A 120 -14.68 -3.43 -5.91
N GLY A 121 -14.40 -4.73 -5.74
CA GLY A 121 -13.22 -5.20 -5.03
C GLY A 121 -11.92 -4.66 -5.62
N GLY A 122 -11.79 -4.68 -6.95
CA GLY A 122 -10.61 -4.14 -7.64
C GLY A 122 -10.49 -2.61 -7.55
N GLN A 123 -11.62 -1.88 -7.57
CA GLN A 123 -11.62 -0.43 -7.31
C GLN A 123 -11.17 -0.12 -5.89
N LYS A 124 -11.71 -0.85 -4.90
CA LYS A 124 -11.33 -0.72 -3.50
C LYS A 124 -9.83 -0.96 -3.29
N GLN A 125 -9.30 -2.02 -3.89
CA GLN A 125 -7.87 -2.33 -3.82
C GLN A 125 -7.01 -1.19 -4.36
N ARG A 126 -7.34 -0.69 -5.56
CA ARG A 126 -6.59 0.41 -6.20
C ARG A 126 -6.63 1.70 -5.37
N LEU A 127 -7.75 2.02 -4.74
CA LEU A 127 -7.84 3.16 -3.81
C LEU A 127 -6.97 2.94 -2.55
N CYS A 128 -6.92 1.72 -2.00
CA CYS A 128 -6.05 1.41 -0.87
C CYS A 128 -4.55 1.46 -1.26
N ILE A 129 -4.20 1.06 -2.47
CA ILE A 129 -2.84 1.22 -3.02
C ILE A 129 -2.51 2.71 -3.14
N ALA A 130 -3.39 3.54 -3.71
CA ALA A 130 -3.19 4.98 -3.82
C ALA A 130 -2.99 5.64 -2.44
N ARG A 131 -3.79 5.26 -1.43
CA ARG A 131 -3.62 5.69 -0.03
C ARG A 131 -2.22 5.37 0.51
N ALA A 132 -1.75 4.15 0.27
CA ALA A 132 -0.43 3.71 0.73
C ALA A 132 0.71 4.48 0.04
N LEU A 133 0.57 4.76 -1.25
CA LEU A 133 1.53 5.55 -2.04
C LEU A 133 1.61 7.01 -1.61
N LEU A 134 0.48 7.59 -1.18
CA LEU A 134 0.42 9.00 -0.75
C LEU A 134 1.32 9.28 0.47
N LYS A 135 1.60 8.27 1.25
CA LYS A 135 2.56 8.31 2.37
C LYS A 135 4.01 8.48 1.93
N LYS A 136 4.31 8.28 0.64
CA LYS A 136 5.67 8.28 0.07
C LYS A 136 6.63 7.33 0.83
N PRO A 137 6.25 6.06 1.03
CA PRO A 137 6.99 5.14 1.88
C PRO A 137 8.34 4.76 1.28
N LYS A 138 9.29 4.35 2.13
CA LYS A 138 10.55 3.71 1.72
C LYS A 138 10.36 2.21 1.45
N ILE A 139 9.40 1.59 2.14
CA ILE A 139 9.03 0.20 1.95
C ILE A 139 7.52 0.13 1.72
N LEU A 140 7.13 -0.48 0.60
CA LEU A 140 5.73 -0.73 0.25
C LEU A 140 5.47 -2.23 0.24
N ILE A 141 4.59 -2.68 1.11
CA ILE A 141 4.19 -4.08 1.23
C ILE A 141 2.80 -4.27 0.62
N LEU A 142 2.71 -5.22 -0.31
CA LEU A 142 1.47 -5.60 -0.97
C LEU A 142 1.15 -7.06 -0.59
N ASP A 143 0.34 -7.27 0.45
CA ASP A 143 -0.04 -8.60 0.93
C ASP A 143 -1.32 -9.05 0.22
N ASP A 144 -1.14 -9.81 -0.88
CA ASP A 144 -2.21 -10.29 -1.77
C ASP A 144 -3.18 -9.18 -2.25
N SER A 145 -2.68 -7.96 -2.30
CA SER A 145 -3.47 -6.75 -2.50
C SER A 145 -3.82 -6.48 -3.97
N THR A 146 -3.43 -7.34 -4.90
CA THR A 146 -3.81 -7.24 -6.31
C THR A 146 -4.67 -8.43 -6.78
N SER A 147 -5.07 -9.31 -5.86
CA SER A 147 -5.85 -10.52 -6.19
C SER A 147 -7.23 -10.25 -6.80
N ALA A 148 -7.84 -9.11 -6.51
CA ALA A 148 -9.10 -8.67 -7.11
C ALA A 148 -8.91 -7.72 -8.31
N VAL A 149 -7.67 -7.47 -8.73
CA VAL A 149 -7.33 -6.63 -9.89
C VAL A 149 -7.02 -7.55 -11.07
N ASP A 150 -7.51 -7.20 -12.25
CA ASP A 150 -7.20 -7.96 -13.46
C ASP A 150 -5.72 -7.88 -13.82
N THR A 151 -5.22 -8.91 -14.53
CA THR A 151 -3.80 -9.06 -14.86
C THR A 151 -3.22 -7.86 -15.64
N LYS A 152 -4.01 -7.23 -16.52
CA LYS A 152 -3.56 -6.07 -17.30
C LYS A 152 -3.36 -4.87 -16.39
N THR A 153 -4.30 -4.60 -15.51
CA THR A 153 -4.23 -3.50 -14.54
C THR A 153 -3.10 -3.74 -13.53
N ASP A 154 -2.91 -4.96 -13.03
CA ASP A 154 -1.77 -5.31 -12.16
C ASP A 154 -0.42 -5.03 -12.85
N ALA A 155 -0.28 -5.42 -14.11
CA ALA A 155 0.93 -5.14 -14.89
C ALA A 155 1.22 -3.63 -15.03
N LEU A 156 0.18 -2.81 -15.23
CA LEU A 156 0.31 -1.35 -15.30
C LEU A 156 0.71 -0.74 -13.96
N ILE A 157 0.14 -1.22 -12.85
CA ILE A 157 0.52 -0.79 -11.50
C ILE A 157 2.00 -1.09 -11.24
N ARG A 158 2.45 -2.32 -11.55
CA ARG A 158 3.86 -2.73 -11.38
C ARG A 158 4.81 -1.94 -12.27
N LYS A 159 4.37 -1.61 -13.49
CA LYS A 159 5.14 -0.74 -14.38
C LYS A 159 5.29 0.66 -13.77
N ALA A 160 4.18 1.26 -13.32
CA ALA A 160 4.19 2.57 -12.68
C ALA A 160 5.10 2.61 -11.45
N PHE A 161 5.14 1.55 -10.63
CA PHE A 161 6.03 1.48 -9.48
C PHE A 161 7.51 1.51 -9.90
N ARG A 162 7.88 0.75 -10.93
CA ARG A 162 9.29 0.75 -11.42
C ARG A 162 9.73 2.08 -11.99
N GLU A 163 8.83 2.80 -12.65
CA GLU A 163 9.15 4.05 -13.35
C GLU A 163 9.07 5.28 -12.43
N GLU A 164 8.08 5.32 -11.54
CA GLU A 164 7.73 6.52 -10.78
C GLU A 164 8.21 6.51 -9.32
N ILE A 165 8.44 5.31 -8.75
CA ILE A 165 8.93 5.15 -7.37
C ILE A 165 10.09 4.15 -7.27
N PRO A 166 11.14 4.27 -8.12
CA PRO A 166 12.20 3.26 -8.22
C PRO A 166 13.02 3.08 -6.94
N ASN A 167 12.98 4.04 -6.03
CA ASN A 167 13.70 4.01 -4.75
C ASN A 167 12.87 3.43 -3.59
N THR A 168 11.64 2.97 -3.87
CA THR A 168 10.79 2.27 -2.90
C THR A 168 10.98 0.76 -3.03
N THR A 169 11.25 0.09 -1.91
CA THR A 169 11.40 -1.38 -1.84
C THR A 169 10.05 -2.03 -1.68
#